data_f7c66c82eff5a938b08e8f39f359f99e
#
_entry.id   f7c66c82eff5a938b08e8f39f359f99e
#
_cell.length_a   1.000
_cell.length_b   1.000
_cell.length_c   1.000
_cell.angle_alpha   90.00
_cell.angle_beta   90.00
_cell.angle_gamma   90.00
#
_symmetry.space_group_name_H-M   'P 1'
#
loop_
_entity.id
_entity.type
_entity.pdbx_description
1 polymer ?
#
loop_
_entity_poly.entity_id
_entity_poly.type
_entity_poly.pdbx_seq_one_letter_code
_entity_poly.pdbx_strand_id
1 'polypeptide(L)'
;MKKVFALALSFLVLVCTAANAELPAKFDPSRDAAADVAYAVSLAKRGGKRVIVDVGGEWCSWCHIMDRFIAANADVRSLIDANYIWVKVNFSKENRNEALLAHWPKIEGYPHLFFLDPNGALVHSQDTSLLESAKGYDRQRFLAMLRRFAPAKSMRI
;
A
#
# COMPACT_ATOMS: atom_id res chain seq x y z
N MET A 1 -37.80 -12.54 59.06
CA MET A 1 -36.73 -11.61 58.57
C MET A 1 -35.99 -12.29 57.41
N LYS A 2 -36.36 -11.95 56.14
CA LYS A 2 -35.77 -12.55 54.95
C LYS A 2 -34.72 -11.57 54.41
N LYS A 3 -33.42 -11.98 54.45
CA LYS A 3 -32.30 -11.21 53.87
C LYS A 3 -32.23 -11.49 52.39
N VAL A 4 -32.45 -10.49 51.57
CA VAL A 4 -32.28 -10.51 50.11
C VAL A 4 -30.83 -10.13 49.82
N PHE A 5 -30.04 -11.10 49.32
CA PHE A 5 -28.69 -10.86 48.80
C PHE A 5 -28.82 -10.35 47.34
N ALA A 6 -28.49 -9.11 47.12
CA ALA A 6 -28.39 -8.55 45.78
C ALA A 6 -27.00 -8.90 45.19
N LEU A 7 -26.97 -9.76 44.19
CA LEU A 7 -25.74 -10.09 43.42
C LEU A 7 -25.52 -9.01 42.37
N ALA A 8 -24.57 -8.13 42.60
CA ALA A 8 -24.15 -7.14 41.59
C ALA A 8 -23.28 -7.80 40.54
N LEU A 9 -23.81 -8.02 39.33
CA LEU A 9 -23.11 -8.54 38.20
C LEU A 9 -22.36 -7.39 37.53
N SER A 10 -21.02 -7.25 37.80
CA SER A 10 -20.15 -6.29 37.13
C SER A 10 -19.88 -6.75 35.70
N PHE A 11 -20.50 -6.09 34.72
CA PHE A 11 -20.20 -6.25 33.31
C PHE A 11 -18.88 -5.52 33.02
N LEU A 12 -17.79 -6.27 32.86
CA LEU A 12 -16.51 -5.77 32.39
C LEU A 12 -16.61 -5.54 30.87
N VAL A 13 -16.88 -4.31 30.47
CA VAL A 13 -16.85 -3.91 29.04
C VAL A 13 -15.39 -3.86 28.59
N LEU A 14 -14.95 -4.90 27.86
CA LEU A 14 -13.67 -4.92 27.20
C LEU A 14 -13.70 -3.95 26.02
N VAL A 15 -13.24 -2.72 26.24
CA VAL A 15 -13.06 -1.73 25.16
C VAL A 15 -11.88 -2.18 24.32
N CYS A 16 -12.16 -2.89 23.22
CA CYS A 16 -11.18 -3.22 22.20
C CYS A 16 -10.84 -1.90 21.47
N THR A 17 -9.79 -1.21 21.89
CA THR A 17 -9.23 -0.09 21.13
C THR A 17 -8.64 -0.68 19.84
N ALA A 18 -9.39 -0.58 18.74
CA ALA A 18 -8.83 -0.81 17.42
C ALA A 18 -7.71 0.22 17.23
N ALA A 19 -6.45 -0.20 17.37
CA ALA A 19 -5.33 0.60 16.93
C ALA A 19 -5.59 0.90 15.45
N ASN A 20 -5.69 2.19 15.09
CA ASN A 20 -5.78 2.60 13.71
C ASN A 20 -4.48 2.14 13.03
N ALA A 21 -4.56 1.05 12.28
CA ALA A 21 -3.43 0.57 11.50
C ALA A 21 -3.12 1.64 10.45
N GLU A 22 -1.96 2.26 10.54
CA GLU A 22 -1.46 3.22 9.57
C GLU A 22 -0.52 2.51 8.62
N LEU A 23 -0.67 2.77 7.30
CA LEU A 23 0.23 2.22 6.30
C LEU A 23 1.64 2.80 6.45
N PRO A 24 2.69 2.03 6.16
CA PRO A 24 4.06 2.49 6.34
C PRO A 24 4.40 3.65 5.40
N ALA A 25 4.88 4.76 5.97
CA ALA A 25 5.40 5.90 5.22
C ALA A 25 6.83 5.66 4.68
N LYS A 26 7.53 4.66 5.22
CA LYS A 26 8.91 4.27 4.87
C LYS A 26 9.01 2.79 4.63
N PHE A 27 10.11 2.34 4.05
CA PHE A 27 10.45 0.93 3.97
C PHE A 27 10.98 0.44 5.32
N ASP A 28 10.11 -0.18 6.12
CA ASP A 28 10.43 -0.60 7.48
C ASP A 28 10.55 -2.14 7.54
N PRO A 29 11.76 -2.68 7.83
CA PRO A 29 11.98 -4.11 7.91
C PRO A 29 11.29 -4.80 9.11
N SER A 30 10.85 -4.04 10.10
CA SER A 30 10.17 -4.58 11.29
C SER A 30 8.68 -4.85 11.07
N ARG A 31 8.09 -4.36 9.98
CA ARG A 31 6.66 -4.49 9.71
C ARG A 31 6.30 -5.86 9.09
N ASP A 32 5.09 -6.28 9.36
CA ASP A 32 4.45 -7.38 8.65
C ASP A 32 3.87 -6.87 7.32
N ALA A 33 4.64 -7.04 6.25
CA ALA A 33 4.25 -6.56 4.93
C ALA A 33 2.98 -7.25 4.39
N ALA A 34 2.73 -8.51 4.76
CA ALA A 34 1.50 -9.20 4.34
C ALA A 34 0.27 -8.58 5.01
N ALA A 35 0.37 -8.25 6.31
CA ALA A 35 -0.68 -7.54 7.03
C ALA A 35 -0.91 -6.13 6.47
N ASP A 36 0.16 -5.39 6.14
CA ASP A 36 0.07 -4.05 5.54
C ASP A 36 -0.61 -4.08 4.16
N VAL A 37 -0.26 -5.04 3.30
CA VAL A 37 -0.90 -5.21 1.99
C VAL A 37 -2.36 -5.61 2.15
N ALA A 38 -2.69 -6.54 3.06
CA ALA A 38 -4.07 -6.91 3.33
C ALA A 38 -4.90 -5.72 3.83
N TYR A 39 -4.31 -4.88 4.68
CA TYR A 39 -4.95 -3.64 5.13
C TYR A 39 -5.15 -2.64 3.99
N ALA A 40 -4.14 -2.43 3.13
CA ALA A 40 -4.26 -1.58 1.94
C ALA A 40 -5.37 -2.06 1.00
N VAL A 41 -5.49 -3.38 0.76
CA VAL A 41 -6.58 -3.98 -0.02
C VAL A 41 -7.94 -3.68 0.62
N SER A 42 -8.05 -3.79 1.95
CA SER A 42 -9.30 -3.46 2.65
C SER A 42 -9.71 -2.00 2.49
N LEU A 43 -8.74 -1.07 2.54
CA LEU A 43 -8.95 0.35 2.28
C LEU A 43 -9.37 0.61 0.83
N ALA A 44 -8.69 -0.02 -0.12
CA ALA A 44 -8.97 0.10 -1.54
C ALA A 44 -10.40 -0.36 -1.87
N LYS A 45 -10.82 -1.51 -1.30
CA LYS A 45 -12.17 -2.05 -1.47
C LYS A 45 -13.24 -1.08 -0.96
N ARG A 46 -13.05 -0.48 0.21
CA ARG A 46 -13.99 0.52 0.77
C ARG A 46 -14.02 1.81 -0.04
N GLY A 47 -12.87 2.22 -0.59
CA GLY A 47 -12.73 3.48 -1.33
C GLY A 47 -12.98 3.37 -2.83
N GLY A 48 -13.26 2.19 -3.37
CA GLY A 48 -13.36 1.97 -4.83
C GLY A 48 -12.04 2.24 -5.55
N LYS A 49 -10.91 1.98 -4.89
CA LYS A 49 -9.55 2.22 -5.39
C LYS A 49 -8.84 0.91 -5.73
N ARG A 50 -7.66 1.00 -6.30
CA ARG A 50 -6.68 -0.09 -6.41
C ARG A 50 -5.55 0.08 -5.42
N VAL A 51 -4.72 -0.95 -5.27
CA VAL A 51 -3.51 -0.86 -4.45
C VAL A 51 -2.29 -0.73 -5.37
N ILE A 52 -1.35 0.13 -4.99
CA ILE A 52 0.02 0.08 -5.49
C ILE A 52 0.91 -0.40 -4.35
N VAL A 53 1.55 -1.55 -4.55
CA VAL A 53 2.58 -2.08 -3.66
C VAL A 53 3.93 -1.62 -4.19
N ASP A 54 4.57 -0.72 -3.47
CA ASP A 54 5.89 -0.17 -3.77
C ASP A 54 6.94 -1.00 -3.03
N VAL A 55 7.66 -1.84 -3.76
CA VAL A 55 8.69 -2.72 -3.20
C VAL A 55 10.05 -2.08 -3.35
N GLY A 56 10.75 -1.94 -2.23
CA GLY A 56 12.08 -1.35 -2.19
C GLY A 56 12.70 -1.40 -0.80
N GLY A 57 13.54 -0.43 -0.47
CA GLY A 57 14.19 -0.36 0.83
C GLY A 57 14.85 1.00 1.05
N GLU A 58 15.16 1.32 2.30
CA GLU A 58 15.86 2.57 2.64
C GLU A 58 17.27 2.66 2.02
N TRP A 59 17.86 1.53 1.61
CA TRP A 59 19.11 1.46 0.86
C TRP A 59 18.98 1.87 -0.61
N CYS A 60 17.75 1.95 -1.13
CA CYS A 60 17.45 2.08 -2.55
C CYS A 60 17.39 3.56 -2.97
N SER A 61 18.43 4.05 -3.63
CA SER A 61 18.49 5.46 -4.09
C SER A 61 17.38 5.83 -5.06
N TRP A 62 16.99 4.91 -5.97
CA TRP A 62 15.90 5.14 -6.92
C TRP A 62 14.52 5.17 -6.26
N CYS A 63 14.34 4.45 -5.13
CA CYS A 63 13.14 4.55 -4.32
C CYS A 63 12.97 5.96 -3.75
N HIS A 64 14.04 6.53 -3.21
CA HIS A 64 14.04 7.92 -2.72
C HIS A 64 13.90 8.96 -3.84
N ILE A 65 14.41 8.67 -5.05
CA ILE A 65 14.18 9.51 -6.23
C ILE A 65 12.68 9.49 -6.59
N MET A 66 12.02 8.32 -6.55
CA MET A 66 10.58 8.19 -6.79
C MET A 66 9.77 8.99 -5.76
N ASP A 67 10.07 8.86 -4.49
CA ASP A 67 9.39 9.61 -3.44
C ASP A 67 9.48 11.13 -3.67
N ARG A 68 10.68 11.63 -3.98
CA ARG A 68 10.86 13.06 -4.29
C ARG A 68 10.15 13.46 -5.57
N PHE A 69 10.16 12.61 -6.60
CA PHE A 69 9.45 12.87 -7.84
C PHE A 69 7.94 12.98 -7.60
N ILE A 70 7.35 12.04 -6.88
CA ILE A 70 5.92 12.07 -6.53
C ILE A 70 5.63 13.33 -5.69
N ALA A 71 6.47 13.65 -4.71
CA ALA A 71 6.30 14.83 -3.87
C ALA A 71 6.36 16.14 -4.65
N ALA A 72 7.19 16.23 -5.69
CA ALA A 72 7.36 17.43 -6.51
C ALA A 72 6.25 17.63 -7.57
N ASN A 73 5.49 16.58 -7.92
CA ASN A 73 4.50 16.62 -9.00
C ASN A 73 3.07 16.49 -8.46
N ALA A 74 2.40 17.62 -8.27
CA ALA A 74 1.06 17.69 -7.67
C ALA A 74 0.00 16.87 -8.42
N ASP A 75 0.05 16.81 -9.73
CA ASP A 75 -0.88 16.05 -10.56
C ASP A 75 -0.64 14.53 -10.46
N VAL A 76 0.61 14.10 -10.29
CA VAL A 76 0.94 12.70 -9.99
C VAL A 76 0.35 12.30 -8.64
N ARG A 77 0.58 13.12 -7.59
CA ARG A 77 0.00 12.87 -6.27
C ARG A 77 -1.53 12.81 -6.33
N SER A 78 -2.16 13.81 -6.96
CA SER A 78 -3.63 13.86 -7.07
C SER A 78 -4.20 12.63 -7.76
N LEU A 79 -3.51 12.12 -8.78
CA LEU A 79 -3.93 10.91 -9.49
C LEU A 79 -3.76 9.64 -8.63
N ILE A 80 -2.67 9.57 -7.86
CA ILE A 80 -2.45 8.50 -6.87
C ILE A 80 -3.56 8.57 -5.81
N ASP A 81 -3.73 9.71 -5.16
CA ASP A 81 -4.69 9.88 -4.06
C ASP A 81 -6.12 9.58 -4.49
N ALA A 82 -6.49 9.94 -5.72
CA ALA A 82 -7.84 9.70 -6.24
C ALA A 82 -8.12 8.22 -6.54
N ASN A 83 -7.11 7.43 -6.94
CA ASN A 83 -7.33 6.12 -7.54
C ASN A 83 -6.67 4.97 -6.80
N TYR A 84 -5.72 5.24 -5.90
CA TYR A 84 -4.90 4.19 -5.31
C TYR A 84 -4.75 4.33 -3.79
N ILE A 85 -4.49 3.20 -3.17
CA ILE A 85 -3.88 3.08 -1.85
C ILE A 85 -2.44 2.67 -2.09
N TRP A 86 -1.49 3.50 -1.66
CA TRP A 86 -0.05 3.24 -1.80
C TRP A 86 0.48 2.60 -0.53
N VAL A 87 1.14 1.45 -0.65
CA VAL A 87 1.77 0.75 0.48
C VAL A 87 3.21 0.40 0.15
N LYS A 88 4.12 0.76 1.06
CA LYS A 88 5.54 0.40 0.94
C LYS A 88 5.79 -0.97 1.54
N VAL A 89 6.53 -1.80 0.80
CA VAL A 89 6.96 -3.13 1.24
C VAL A 89 8.49 -3.17 1.23
N ASN A 90 9.06 -3.36 2.42
CA ASN A 90 10.51 -3.46 2.56
C ASN A 90 11.05 -4.72 1.91
N PHE A 91 12.18 -4.56 1.20
CA PHE A 91 13.06 -5.63 0.77
C PHE A 91 14.49 -5.25 1.17
N SER A 92 15.02 -5.89 2.19
CA SER A 92 16.37 -5.63 2.70
C SER A 92 17.01 -6.92 3.23
N LYS A 93 18.25 -6.84 3.67
CA LYS A 93 18.94 -7.99 4.28
C LYS A 93 18.28 -8.46 5.57
N GLU A 94 17.69 -7.54 6.32
CA GLU A 94 17.00 -7.78 7.59
C GLU A 94 15.64 -8.45 7.38
N ASN A 95 14.95 -8.08 6.30
CA ASN A 95 13.64 -8.66 5.95
C ASN A 95 13.41 -8.55 4.44
N ARG A 96 13.42 -9.68 3.77
CA ARG A 96 13.17 -9.79 2.33
C ARG A 96 11.72 -9.95 1.94
N ASN A 97 10.86 -10.21 2.90
CA ASN A 97 9.45 -10.48 2.66
C ASN A 97 9.20 -11.56 1.57
N GLU A 98 10.06 -12.56 1.50
CA GLU A 98 10.07 -13.56 0.42
C GLU A 98 8.75 -14.30 0.28
N ALA A 99 8.11 -14.66 1.40
CA ALA A 99 6.83 -15.36 1.39
C ALA A 99 5.73 -14.54 0.69
N LEU A 100 5.66 -13.23 0.93
CA LEU A 100 4.72 -12.33 0.25
C LEU A 100 5.09 -12.17 -1.23
N LEU A 101 6.36 -11.86 -1.51
CA LEU A 101 6.82 -11.54 -2.87
C LEU A 101 6.79 -12.74 -3.81
N ALA A 102 6.87 -13.99 -3.29
CA ALA A 102 6.76 -15.21 -4.08
C ALA A 102 5.39 -15.39 -4.78
N HIS A 103 4.36 -14.66 -4.35
CA HIS A 103 3.05 -14.67 -4.99
C HIS A 103 2.99 -13.86 -6.30
N TRP A 104 4.02 -13.07 -6.60
CA TRP A 104 4.06 -12.16 -7.75
C TRP A 104 5.23 -12.46 -8.67
N PRO A 105 5.25 -11.90 -9.90
CA PRO A 105 6.39 -12.03 -10.81
C PRO A 105 7.69 -11.58 -10.17
N LYS A 106 8.80 -12.19 -10.62
CA LYS A 106 10.14 -11.86 -10.16
C LYS A 106 10.43 -10.37 -10.37
N ILE A 107 11.03 -9.75 -9.36
CA ILE A 107 11.50 -8.37 -9.40
C ILE A 107 12.91 -8.35 -9.95
N GLU A 108 13.14 -7.60 -11.02
CA GLU A 108 14.46 -7.47 -11.65
C GLU A 108 15.22 -6.20 -11.21
N GLY A 109 14.52 -5.21 -10.64
CA GLY A 109 15.09 -3.96 -10.14
C GLY A 109 14.18 -3.23 -9.15
N TYR A 110 14.74 -2.32 -8.39
CA TYR A 110 14.03 -1.57 -7.36
C TYR A 110 14.12 -0.04 -7.60
N PRO A 111 13.03 0.71 -7.30
CA PRO A 111 11.75 0.21 -6.79
C PRO A 111 11.01 -0.59 -7.85
N HIS A 112 10.07 -1.45 -7.41
CA HIS A 112 9.15 -2.17 -8.29
C HIS A 112 7.71 -1.95 -7.83
N LEU A 113 6.77 -1.75 -8.76
CA LEU A 113 5.38 -1.49 -8.42
C LEU A 113 4.48 -2.64 -8.85
N PHE A 114 3.76 -3.24 -7.90
CA PHE A 114 2.66 -4.16 -8.21
C PHE A 114 1.33 -3.44 -8.05
N PHE A 115 0.47 -3.55 -9.06
CA PHE A 115 -0.89 -3.03 -9.04
C PHE A 115 -1.85 -4.16 -8.69
N LEU A 116 -2.63 -3.98 -7.63
CA LEU A 116 -3.63 -4.95 -7.22
C LEU A 116 -5.04 -4.37 -7.40
N ASP A 117 -5.99 -5.24 -7.73
CA ASP A 117 -7.40 -4.90 -7.72
C ASP A 117 -7.96 -4.80 -6.28
N PRO A 118 -9.23 -4.37 -6.09
CA PRO A 118 -9.83 -4.27 -4.76
C PRO A 118 -10.00 -5.60 -4.01
N ASN A 119 -9.75 -6.74 -4.67
CA ASN A 119 -9.78 -8.06 -4.05
C ASN A 119 -8.36 -8.61 -3.78
N GLY A 120 -7.32 -7.84 -4.11
CA GLY A 120 -5.91 -8.21 -3.90
C GLY A 120 -5.31 -9.02 -5.06
N ALA A 121 -6.04 -9.22 -6.17
CA ALA A 121 -5.49 -9.90 -7.34
C ALA A 121 -4.54 -8.99 -8.11
N LEU A 122 -3.42 -9.56 -8.60
CA LEU A 122 -2.44 -8.82 -9.40
C LEU A 122 -3.05 -8.38 -10.74
N VAL A 123 -2.98 -7.08 -11.01
CA VAL A 123 -3.42 -6.47 -12.28
C VAL A 123 -2.23 -6.20 -13.19
N HIS A 124 -1.11 -5.74 -12.60
CA HIS A 124 0.08 -5.37 -13.36
C HIS A 124 1.33 -5.41 -12.49
N SER A 125 2.45 -5.77 -13.10
CA SER A 125 3.79 -5.75 -12.52
C SER A 125 4.62 -4.73 -13.32
N GLN A 126 5.01 -3.62 -12.69
CA GLN A 126 5.69 -2.51 -13.36
C GLN A 126 7.17 -2.48 -12.99
N ASP A 127 8.00 -2.76 -13.96
CA ASP A 127 9.41 -2.39 -13.91
C ASP A 127 9.53 -0.85 -14.02
N THR A 128 10.01 -0.21 -12.97
CA THR A 128 10.08 1.24 -12.90
C THR A 128 11.19 1.83 -13.75
N SER A 129 12.16 1.04 -14.21
CA SER A 129 13.19 1.50 -15.17
C SER A 129 12.56 2.00 -16.48
N LEU A 130 11.41 1.44 -16.87
CA LEU A 130 10.64 1.88 -18.05
C LEU A 130 10.02 3.28 -17.90
N LEU A 131 9.98 3.80 -16.69
CA LEU A 131 9.45 5.13 -16.36
C LEU A 131 10.56 6.16 -16.19
N GLU A 132 11.82 5.74 -16.21
CA GLU A 132 12.97 6.60 -15.94
C GLU A 132 13.27 7.55 -17.11
N SER A 133 13.81 8.71 -16.78
CA SER A 133 14.33 9.70 -17.71
C SER A 133 15.53 10.41 -17.07
N ALA A 134 16.68 10.40 -17.73
CA ALA A 134 17.91 11.00 -17.25
C ALA A 134 18.24 10.63 -15.79
N LYS A 135 18.07 11.57 -14.84
CA LYS A 135 18.35 11.37 -13.40
C LYS A 135 17.09 11.23 -12.54
N GLY A 136 15.95 10.86 -13.12
CA GLY A 136 14.68 10.78 -12.42
C GLY A 136 13.62 10.02 -13.20
N TYR A 137 12.37 10.39 -13.05
CA TYR A 137 11.23 9.76 -13.72
C TYR A 137 10.61 10.69 -14.77
N ASP A 138 10.19 10.10 -15.90
CA ASP A 138 9.41 10.80 -16.92
C ASP A 138 7.97 10.99 -16.44
N ARG A 139 7.58 12.25 -16.28
CA ARG A 139 6.26 12.61 -15.76
C ARG A 139 5.11 12.11 -16.65
N GLN A 140 5.28 12.14 -17.97
CA GLN A 140 4.23 11.70 -18.89
C GLN A 140 4.06 10.18 -18.85
N ARG A 141 5.17 9.42 -18.85
CA ARG A 141 5.12 7.97 -18.71
C ARG A 141 4.50 7.56 -17.38
N PHE A 142 4.88 8.22 -16.30
CA PHE A 142 4.35 7.94 -14.97
C PHE A 142 2.83 8.20 -14.89
N LEU A 143 2.37 9.33 -15.41
CA LEU A 143 0.94 9.65 -15.48
C LEU A 143 0.18 8.68 -16.40
N ALA A 144 0.77 8.29 -17.54
CA ALA A 144 0.16 7.33 -18.46
C ALA A 144 -0.03 5.96 -17.80
N MET A 145 0.99 5.48 -17.08
CA MET A 145 0.90 4.25 -16.27
C MET A 145 -0.24 4.35 -15.24
N LEU A 146 -0.26 5.41 -14.43
CA LEU A 146 -1.30 5.59 -13.41
C LEU A 146 -2.71 5.64 -14.01
N ARG A 147 -2.90 6.32 -15.15
CA ARG A 147 -4.21 6.37 -15.83
C ARG A 147 -4.62 5.03 -16.41
N ARG A 148 -3.67 4.30 -16.98
CA ARG A 148 -3.92 2.98 -17.60
C ARG A 148 -4.43 1.96 -16.57
N PHE A 149 -3.89 1.98 -15.37
CA PHE A 149 -4.22 1.02 -14.32
C PHE A 149 -5.14 1.59 -13.24
N ALA A 150 -5.72 2.77 -13.45
CA ALA A 150 -6.75 3.30 -12.55
C ALA A 150 -8.00 2.38 -12.55
N PRO A 151 -8.75 2.34 -11.44
CA PRO A 151 -10.02 1.61 -11.41
C PRO A 151 -10.97 2.19 -12.46
N ALA A 152 -11.74 1.33 -13.11
CA ALA A 152 -12.84 1.80 -13.95
C ALA A 152 -13.77 2.65 -13.08
N LYS A 153 -14.06 3.89 -13.49
CA LYS A 153 -15.04 4.71 -12.78
C LYS A 153 -16.36 3.93 -12.81
N SER A 154 -16.83 3.48 -11.67
CA SER A 154 -18.19 3.00 -11.55
C SER A 154 -19.10 4.15 -12.00
N MET A 155 -19.74 3.99 -13.15
CA MET A 155 -20.88 4.84 -13.48
C MET A 155 -21.94 4.54 -12.41
N ARG A 156 -22.05 5.42 -11.41
CA ARG A 156 -23.22 5.41 -10.54
C ARG A 156 -24.38 5.91 -11.41
N ILE A 157 -25.20 4.96 -11.79
CA ILE A 157 -26.51 5.23 -12.37
C ILE A 157 -27.41 5.74 -11.23
#